data_86ba0908604e01cbf421c8ebfcd99bc6
#
_entry.id   86ba0908604e01cbf421c8ebfcd99bc6
#
_cell.length_a   1.000
_cell.length_b   1.000
_cell.length_c   1.000
_cell.angle_alpha   90.00
_cell.angle_beta   90.00
_cell.angle_gamma   90.00
#
_symmetry.space_group_name_H-M   'P 1'
#
loop_
_entity.id
_entity.type
_entity.pdbx_description
1 polymer ?
#
loop_
_entity_poly.entity_id
_entity_poly.type
_entity_poly.pdbx_seq_one_letter_code
_entity_poly.pdbx_strand_id
1 'polypeptide(L)'
;MVTAEEIAQITVFADLDPSERQRLAEVVADITLAPGESAVNEGDARALFGLLEGRIEVIRRVDGVESVIGERMPGDVFAEMAMAFGMIYPGGFRAAETSRVFRIELQDYHALAAAAPEVGERVGQLAFHRLGGPKGLQARSAAPTEIRAIVLGSRADASCAELRRFLDRNQVRFRWLQPELPADAEQWTGPLPAEADLPAVRVVDGKTAVQPQLRRVAELLDIPTEPAAAGYDTVIVGAGPAGLAAAVYAASEGLETIVIEREAPGGQAGTSSRIENYLGFPSGVSGEELSSRALQQARRLGAEILVTRSITRIDAATHQVHLDGGDVLRAPTIILACGVRWRHPAIEGFDRLAGKGIFYGAARSEAANTHGLDIHIIGAGNSAGQAALFFSTHARRVTVVYRGETLEKSMSQYLVDQLATRANIDVLYRTEVVAAHGDSSLEAIDVHDAATGETSRLESGGLFTFIGADAETAWLRPEIALDPKGYVLTGSDVRAAGRWQLDRDPYLLETSVPGIFACGDVRFSPVKRVAAAVGEGSMAIAFVHQYLREHAPSSRSR
;
A
#
# COMPACT_ATOMS: atom_id res chain seq x y z
N MET A 1 -0.04 -26.32 1.93
CA MET A 1 -1.19 -25.43 2.18
C MET A 1 -1.88 -25.91 3.45
N VAL A 2 -2.28 -24.98 4.30
CA VAL A 2 -2.99 -25.28 5.55
C VAL A 2 -4.39 -25.77 5.24
N THR A 3 -4.87 -26.77 6.00
CA THR A 3 -6.22 -27.35 5.85
C THR A 3 -7.17 -26.84 6.95
N ALA A 4 -8.48 -26.98 6.72
CA ALA A 4 -9.49 -26.62 7.73
C ALA A 4 -9.37 -27.48 9.01
N GLU A 5 -8.92 -28.73 8.88
CA GLU A 5 -8.66 -29.65 9.99
C GLU A 5 -7.44 -29.18 10.80
N GLU A 6 -6.40 -28.69 10.15
CA GLU A 6 -5.23 -28.12 10.84
C GLU A 6 -5.59 -26.81 11.57
N ILE A 7 -6.43 -25.97 10.98
CA ILE A 7 -6.98 -24.76 11.67
C ILE A 7 -7.75 -25.16 12.94
N ALA A 8 -8.55 -26.26 12.88
CA ALA A 8 -9.33 -26.74 14.02
C ALA A 8 -8.46 -27.26 15.18
N GLN A 9 -7.19 -27.61 14.94
CA GLN A 9 -6.26 -28.03 15.99
C GLN A 9 -5.77 -26.85 16.84
N ILE A 10 -5.90 -25.63 16.35
CA ILE A 10 -5.50 -24.44 17.09
C ILE A 10 -6.59 -24.05 18.09
N THR A 11 -6.22 -23.98 19.35
CA THR A 11 -7.17 -23.86 20.48
C THR A 11 -8.16 -22.70 20.33
N VAL A 12 -7.73 -21.55 19.83
CA VAL A 12 -8.61 -20.37 19.67
C VAL A 12 -9.57 -20.49 18.50
N PHE A 13 -9.33 -21.41 17.56
CA PHE A 13 -10.15 -21.66 16.36
C PHE A 13 -10.92 -22.99 16.38
N ALA A 14 -10.80 -23.76 17.46
CA ALA A 14 -11.37 -25.10 17.54
C ALA A 14 -12.89 -25.14 17.32
N ASP A 15 -13.62 -24.13 17.80
CA ASP A 15 -15.08 -24.04 17.71
C ASP A 15 -15.57 -23.17 16.54
N LEU A 16 -14.69 -22.72 15.64
CA LEU A 16 -15.10 -22.01 14.44
C LEU A 16 -16.05 -22.88 13.59
N ASP A 17 -17.01 -22.22 12.96
CA ASP A 17 -17.84 -22.87 11.96
C ASP A 17 -16.99 -23.49 10.84
N PRO A 18 -17.35 -24.68 10.32
CA PRO A 18 -16.60 -25.32 9.24
C PRO A 18 -16.37 -24.43 8.01
N SER A 19 -17.32 -23.57 7.67
CA SER A 19 -17.20 -22.64 6.54
C SER A 19 -16.16 -21.54 6.82
N GLU A 20 -16.11 -21.01 8.04
CA GLU A 20 -15.12 -20.00 8.43
C GLU A 20 -13.72 -20.61 8.56
N ARG A 21 -13.60 -21.86 9.03
CA ARG A 21 -12.32 -22.59 9.04
C ARG A 21 -11.79 -22.84 7.62
N GLN A 22 -12.66 -23.24 6.71
CA GLN A 22 -12.29 -23.42 5.31
C GLN A 22 -11.80 -22.11 4.70
N ARG A 23 -12.52 -21.04 4.94
CA ARG A 23 -12.17 -19.70 4.48
C ARG A 23 -10.85 -19.19 5.08
N LEU A 24 -10.63 -19.43 6.38
CA LEU A 24 -9.36 -19.07 7.03
C LEU A 24 -8.20 -19.87 6.42
N ALA A 25 -8.37 -21.16 6.19
CA ALA A 25 -7.35 -22.01 5.56
C ALA A 25 -6.93 -21.53 4.16
N GLU A 26 -7.85 -20.91 3.43
CA GLU A 26 -7.59 -20.36 2.08
C GLU A 26 -6.79 -19.04 2.08
N VAL A 27 -6.86 -18.25 3.15
CA VAL A 27 -6.23 -16.91 3.22
C VAL A 27 -4.90 -16.90 3.98
N VAL A 28 -4.68 -17.87 4.87
CA VAL A 28 -3.46 -17.92 5.68
C VAL A 28 -2.23 -18.31 4.87
N ALA A 29 -1.09 -17.75 5.22
CA ALA A 29 0.19 -18.18 4.67
C ALA A 29 0.73 -19.38 5.45
N ASP A 30 1.06 -20.47 4.76
CA ASP A 30 1.72 -21.67 5.30
C ASP A 30 3.24 -21.47 5.26
N ILE A 31 3.91 -21.48 6.40
CA ILE A 31 5.32 -21.13 6.53
C ILE A 31 6.04 -22.25 7.30
N THR A 32 7.14 -22.74 6.71
CA THR A 32 8.08 -23.62 7.41
C THR A 32 9.31 -22.81 7.81
N LEU A 33 9.65 -22.85 9.09
CA LEU A 33 10.80 -22.18 9.68
C LEU A 33 11.89 -23.17 9.99
N ALA A 34 13.12 -22.86 9.62
CA ALA A 34 14.31 -23.61 10.02
C ALA A 34 14.68 -23.34 11.50
N PRO A 35 15.41 -24.25 12.17
CA PRO A 35 15.91 -23.99 13.52
C PRO A 35 16.71 -22.69 13.59
N GLY A 36 16.38 -21.81 14.55
CA GLY A 36 16.99 -20.49 14.71
C GLY A 36 16.37 -19.39 13.86
N GLU A 37 15.46 -19.70 12.93
CA GLU A 37 14.78 -18.71 12.11
C GLU A 37 13.69 -17.97 12.91
N SER A 38 13.63 -16.64 12.75
CA SER A 38 12.63 -15.80 13.42
C SER A 38 11.33 -15.75 12.62
N ALA A 39 10.22 -16.12 13.25
CA ALA A 39 8.87 -15.88 12.71
C ALA A 39 8.49 -14.40 12.78
N VAL A 40 8.89 -13.73 13.86
CA VAL A 40 8.60 -12.33 14.15
C VAL A 40 9.77 -11.72 14.90
N ASN A 41 10.14 -10.50 14.54
CA ASN A 41 11.08 -9.68 15.27
C ASN A 41 10.37 -8.49 15.94
N GLU A 42 11.05 -7.88 16.92
CA GLU A 42 10.59 -6.64 17.53
C GLU A 42 10.42 -5.56 16.45
N GLY A 43 9.23 -4.94 16.38
CA GLY A 43 8.91 -3.90 15.39
C GLY A 43 8.35 -4.39 14.06
N ASP A 44 8.23 -5.70 13.85
CA ASP A 44 7.58 -6.24 12.64
C ASP A 44 6.07 -5.88 12.58
N ALA A 45 5.51 -5.94 11.37
CA ALA A 45 4.09 -5.72 11.14
C ALA A 45 3.24 -6.76 11.89
N ARG A 46 2.11 -6.32 12.41
CA ARG A 46 1.22 -7.15 13.21
C ARG A 46 0.58 -8.25 12.38
N ALA A 47 0.75 -9.49 12.83
CA ALA A 47 0.07 -10.67 12.34
C ALA A 47 -0.16 -11.64 13.51
N LEU A 48 -1.14 -12.52 13.41
CA LEU A 48 -1.35 -13.61 14.33
C LEU A 48 -0.79 -14.89 13.72
N PHE A 49 -0.13 -15.71 14.51
CA PHE A 49 0.43 -16.97 14.04
C PHE A 49 -0.18 -18.14 14.80
N GLY A 50 -0.44 -19.25 14.09
CA GLY A 50 -0.79 -20.54 14.67
C GLY A 50 0.34 -21.53 14.45
N LEU A 51 0.75 -22.24 15.49
CA LEU A 51 1.80 -23.27 15.42
C LEU A 51 1.17 -24.64 15.15
N LEU A 52 1.50 -25.22 14.00
CA LEU A 52 1.03 -26.54 13.57
C LEU A 52 2.00 -27.65 14.01
N GLU A 53 3.30 -27.44 13.82
CA GLU A 53 4.35 -28.43 14.13
C GLU A 53 5.59 -27.72 14.67
N GLY A 54 6.37 -28.43 15.50
CA GLY A 54 7.62 -27.94 16.06
C GLY A 54 7.44 -27.13 17.34
N ARG A 55 8.36 -26.20 17.61
CA ARG A 55 8.41 -25.42 18.85
C ARG A 55 8.96 -24.01 18.59
N ILE A 56 8.28 -22.99 19.12
CA ILE A 56 8.66 -21.59 18.99
C ILE A 56 9.07 -21.02 20.36
N GLU A 57 10.27 -20.46 20.43
CA GLU A 57 10.77 -19.71 21.58
C GLU A 57 10.26 -18.27 21.55
N VAL A 58 9.85 -17.74 22.71
CA VAL A 58 9.54 -16.33 22.90
C VAL A 58 10.79 -15.62 23.40
N ILE A 59 11.33 -14.74 22.57
CA ILE A 59 12.61 -14.06 22.81
C ILE A 59 12.35 -12.65 23.34
N ARG A 60 13.07 -12.26 24.35
CA ARG A 60 13.10 -10.87 24.84
C ARG A 60 14.55 -10.39 24.91
N ARG A 61 14.77 -9.18 24.44
CA ARG A 61 16.08 -8.52 24.54
C ARG A 61 16.00 -7.39 25.58
N VAL A 62 16.83 -7.46 26.61
CA VAL A 62 16.93 -6.43 27.65
C VAL A 62 18.41 -6.03 27.75
N ASP A 63 18.69 -4.75 27.58
CA ASP A 63 20.04 -4.19 27.61
C ASP A 63 21.03 -4.92 26.68
N GLY A 64 20.55 -5.33 25.50
CA GLY A 64 21.34 -6.05 24.50
C GLY A 64 21.48 -7.55 24.75
N VAL A 65 21.04 -8.07 25.89
CA VAL A 65 21.09 -9.50 26.23
C VAL A 65 19.78 -10.16 25.84
N GLU A 66 19.90 -11.20 25.03
CA GLU A 66 18.77 -12.02 24.60
C GLU A 66 18.46 -13.12 25.62
N SER A 67 17.20 -13.32 25.95
CA SER A 67 16.74 -14.38 26.83
C SER A 67 15.43 -14.99 26.33
N VAL A 68 15.31 -16.32 26.47
CA VAL A 68 14.07 -17.06 26.21
C VAL A 68 13.17 -16.93 27.44
N ILE A 69 12.00 -16.31 27.26
CA ILE A 69 11.04 -16.05 28.35
C ILE A 69 9.81 -16.96 28.28
N GLY A 70 9.70 -17.81 27.29
CA GLY A 70 8.60 -18.75 27.13
C GLY A 70 8.72 -19.55 25.83
N GLU A 71 7.82 -20.51 25.69
CA GLU A 71 7.74 -21.36 24.50
C GLU A 71 6.27 -21.47 24.02
N ARG A 72 6.10 -21.86 22.75
CA ARG A 72 4.80 -22.20 22.14
C ARG A 72 4.89 -23.59 21.54
N MET A 73 3.82 -24.35 21.73
CA MET A 73 3.69 -25.72 21.29
C MET A 73 2.61 -25.83 20.19
N PRO A 74 2.58 -26.92 19.41
CA PRO A 74 1.51 -27.14 18.44
C PRO A 74 0.12 -27.00 19.07
N GLY A 75 -0.78 -26.28 18.38
CA GLY A 75 -2.08 -25.88 18.89
C GLY A 75 -2.13 -24.49 19.53
N ASP A 76 -0.97 -23.89 19.80
CA ASP A 76 -0.90 -22.51 20.29
C ASP A 76 -0.98 -21.47 19.17
N VAL A 77 -1.51 -20.28 19.52
CA VAL A 77 -1.24 -19.06 18.76
C VAL A 77 -0.14 -18.26 19.45
N PHE A 78 0.55 -17.41 18.67
CA PHE A 78 1.52 -16.45 19.19
C PHE A 78 1.43 -15.12 18.45
N ALA A 79 2.08 -14.09 19.01
CA ALA A 79 1.97 -12.71 18.57
C ALA A 79 0.60 -12.06 18.82
N GLU A 80 -0.25 -12.70 19.61
CA GLU A 80 -1.62 -12.30 19.95
C GLU A 80 -1.71 -10.97 20.71
N MET A 81 -0.67 -10.61 21.48
CA MET A 81 -0.65 -9.35 22.25
C MET A 81 -0.62 -8.14 21.31
N ALA A 82 0.13 -8.21 20.21
CA ALA A 82 0.15 -7.15 19.22
C ALA A 82 -1.19 -7.00 18.49
N MET A 83 -1.94 -8.09 18.35
CA MET A 83 -3.27 -8.09 17.76
C MET A 83 -4.33 -7.52 18.71
N ALA A 84 -4.36 -8.03 19.95
CA ALA A 84 -5.39 -7.67 20.93
C ALA A 84 -5.24 -6.23 21.46
N PHE A 85 -4.01 -5.76 21.68
CA PHE A 85 -3.75 -4.45 22.31
C PHE A 85 -3.21 -3.39 21.35
N GLY A 86 -3.06 -3.71 20.07
CA GLY A 86 -2.52 -2.77 19.10
C GLY A 86 -1.06 -2.36 19.35
N MET A 87 -0.30 -3.19 20.06
CA MET A 87 1.08 -2.92 20.47
C MET A 87 2.07 -3.32 19.36
N ILE A 88 3.26 -2.73 19.41
CA ILE A 88 4.44 -3.30 18.74
C ILE A 88 4.82 -4.59 19.49
N TYR A 89 5.35 -5.59 18.79
CA TYR A 89 5.84 -6.80 19.44
C TYR A 89 6.90 -6.46 20.50
N PRO A 90 6.67 -6.84 21.75
CA PRO A 90 7.60 -6.51 22.83
C PRO A 90 8.81 -7.46 22.88
N GLY A 91 8.95 -8.35 21.90
CA GLY A 91 10.01 -9.34 21.75
C GLY A 91 9.85 -10.10 20.44
N GLY A 92 10.76 -11.04 20.17
CA GLY A 92 10.77 -11.89 18.99
C GLY A 92 10.17 -13.27 19.24
N PHE A 93 9.88 -13.98 18.14
CA PHE A 93 9.46 -15.38 18.14
C PHE A 93 10.39 -16.14 17.19
N ARG A 94 11.08 -17.17 17.68
CA ARG A 94 12.11 -17.92 16.94
C ARG A 94 11.83 -19.42 17.00
N ALA A 95 11.99 -20.11 15.88
CA ALA A 95 11.90 -21.55 15.82
C ALA A 95 13.06 -22.21 16.58
N ALA A 96 12.75 -23.02 17.59
CA ALA A 96 13.74 -23.81 18.32
C ALA A 96 14.17 -25.06 17.55
N GLU A 97 13.31 -25.56 16.69
CA GLU A 97 13.47 -26.70 15.79
C GLU A 97 12.73 -26.41 14.49
N THR A 98 12.80 -27.29 13.48
CA THR A 98 11.99 -27.14 12.28
C THR A 98 10.52 -27.04 12.67
N SER A 99 9.89 -25.91 12.35
CA SER A 99 8.54 -25.60 12.80
C SER A 99 7.67 -25.19 11.63
N ARG A 100 6.42 -25.65 11.61
CA ARG A 100 5.43 -25.26 10.62
C ARG A 100 4.37 -24.39 11.27
N VAL A 101 4.21 -23.18 10.76
CA VAL A 101 3.27 -22.19 11.28
C VAL A 101 2.40 -21.66 10.14
N PHE A 102 1.22 -21.16 10.47
CA PHE A 102 0.50 -20.30 9.55
C PHE A 102 0.41 -18.88 10.10
N ARG A 103 0.34 -17.93 9.19
CA ARG A 103 0.26 -16.50 9.48
C ARG A 103 -1.07 -15.96 9.02
N ILE A 104 -1.75 -15.23 9.92
CA ILE A 104 -2.97 -14.47 9.66
C ILE A 104 -2.61 -12.99 9.67
N GLU A 105 -2.86 -12.30 8.57
CA GLU A 105 -2.65 -10.86 8.49
C GLU A 105 -3.65 -10.11 9.38
N LEU A 106 -3.28 -8.91 9.82
CA LEU A 106 -4.12 -8.07 10.70
C LEU A 106 -5.56 -7.91 10.19
N GLN A 107 -5.72 -7.76 8.90
CA GLN A 107 -7.03 -7.51 8.27
C GLN A 107 -7.87 -8.79 8.20
N ASP A 108 -7.23 -9.92 7.88
CA ASP A 108 -7.89 -11.22 7.85
C ASP A 108 -8.33 -11.61 9.26
N TYR A 109 -7.52 -11.27 10.26
CA TYR A 109 -7.91 -11.42 11.67
C TYR A 109 -9.11 -10.53 12.04
N HIS A 110 -9.13 -9.26 11.63
CA HIS A 110 -10.27 -8.38 11.91
C HIS A 110 -11.53 -8.85 11.19
N ALA A 111 -11.41 -9.31 9.94
CA ALA A 111 -12.53 -9.88 9.21
C ALA A 111 -13.07 -11.14 9.90
N LEU A 112 -12.18 -12.02 10.37
CA LEU A 112 -12.55 -13.21 11.14
C LEU A 112 -13.21 -12.84 12.48
N ALA A 113 -12.64 -11.91 13.24
CA ALA A 113 -13.21 -11.46 14.51
C ALA A 113 -14.56 -10.75 14.36
N ALA A 114 -14.82 -10.14 13.18
CA ALA A 114 -16.13 -9.57 12.87
C ALA A 114 -17.16 -10.64 12.49
N ALA A 115 -16.75 -11.72 11.82
CA ALA A 115 -17.61 -12.85 11.45
C ALA A 115 -17.84 -13.82 12.62
N ALA A 116 -16.82 -13.99 13.46
CA ALA A 116 -16.82 -14.88 14.63
C ALA A 116 -16.26 -14.13 15.86
N PRO A 117 -17.09 -13.30 16.54
CA PRO A 117 -16.66 -12.45 17.67
C PRO A 117 -16.00 -13.21 18.82
N GLU A 118 -16.38 -14.46 19.04
CA GLU A 118 -15.80 -15.34 20.04
C GLU A 118 -14.31 -15.62 19.84
N VAL A 119 -13.81 -15.55 18.59
CA VAL A 119 -12.36 -15.64 18.31
C VAL A 119 -11.64 -14.42 18.84
N GLY A 120 -12.18 -13.23 18.58
CA GLY A 120 -11.62 -11.97 19.09
C GLY A 120 -11.56 -11.96 20.62
N GLU A 121 -12.62 -12.44 21.28
CA GLU A 121 -12.67 -12.57 22.75
C GLU A 121 -11.63 -13.55 23.26
N ARG A 122 -11.49 -14.74 22.66
CA ARG A 122 -10.50 -15.76 23.08
C ARG A 122 -9.07 -15.27 22.90
N VAL A 123 -8.75 -14.64 21.76
CA VAL A 123 -7.44 -14.05 21.52
C VAL A 123 -7.16 -12.94 22.52
N GLY A 124 -8.14 -12.09 22.82
CA GLY A 124 -8.05 -11.03 23.84
C GLY A 124 -7.81 -11.59 25.24
N GLN A 125 -8.57 -12.61 25.65
CA GLN A 125 -8.40 -13.28 26.96
C GLN A 125 -7.03 -13.94 27.07
N LEU A 126 -6.57 -14.64 26.02
CA LEU A 126 -5.25 -15.25 26.00
C LEU A 126 -4.13 -14.21 26.10
N ALA A 127 -4.25 -13.11 25.35
CA ALA A 127 -3.30 -11.99 25.42
C ALA A 127 -3.26 -11.38 26.82
N PHE A 128 -4.42 -11.16 27.45
CA PHE A 128 -4.51 -10.64 28.81
C PHE A 128 -3.89 -11.59 29.84
N HIS A 129 -4.17 -12.90 29.75
CA HIS A 129 -3.59 -13.91 30.61
C HIS A 129 -2.06 -13.98 30.50
N ARG A 130 -1.54 -13.91 29.27
CA ARG A 130 -0.08 -13.92 29.01
C ARG A 130 0.60 -12.59 29.39
N LEU A 131 -0.14 -11.49 29.42
CA LEU A 131 0.37 -10.20 29.91
C LEU A 131 0.51 -10.17 31.43
N GLY A 132 -0.46 -10.71 32.18
CA GLY A 132 -0.58 -10.63 33.64
C GLY A 132 -0.01 -11.81 34.41
N GLY A 133 0.57 -12.84 33.74
CA GLY A 133 1.15 -14.02 34.40
C GLY A 133 2.41 -13.72 35.20
N PRO A 134 2.90 -14.65 36.06
CA PRO A 134 4.10 -14.47 36.91
C PRO A 134 5.40 -14.16 36.13
N LYS A 135 5.43 -14.43 34.84
CA LYS A 135 6.47 -14.04 33.89
C LYS A 135 5.95 -12.99 32.89
N GLY A 136 4.84 -12.30 33.22
CA GLY A 136 4.16 -11.37 32.36
C GLY A 136 5.03 -10.16 32.00
N LEU A 137 4.77 -9.62 30.81
CA LEU A 137 5.49 -8.48 30.23
C LEU A 137 5.23 -7.14 30.92
N GLN A 138 4.46 -7.11 32.02
CA GLN A 138 4.06 -5.88 32.73
C GLN A 138 5.20 -4.98 33.19
N ALA A 139 6.43 -5.46 33.23
CA ALA A 139 7.55 -4.65 33.71
C ALA A 139 8.06 -3.59 32.73
N ARG A 140 7.76 -3.71 31.42
CA ARG A 140 8.07 -2.69 30.40
C ARG A 140 7.14 -2.85 29.20
N SER A 141 5.86 -2.48 29.35
CA SER A 141 5.02 -2.26 28.19
C SER A 141 5.59 -1.06 27.41
N ALA A 142 5.91 -1.26 26.13
CA ALA A 142 5.94 -0.12 25.24
C ALA A 142 4.58 0.60 25.39
N ALA A 143 4.61 1.90 25.64
CA ALA A 143 3.39 2.68 25.76
C ALA A 143 2.47 2.35 24.57
N PRO A 144 1.16 2.15 24.78
CA PRO A 144 0.24 1.93 23.68
C PRO A 144 0.47 3.06 22.70
N THR A 145 0.68 2.72 21.43
CA THR A 145 0.96 3.74 20.42
C THR A 145 -0.28 4.61 20.33
N GLU A 146 -0.16 5.86 20.73
CA GLU A 146 -1.28 6.79 20.90
C GLU A 146 -2.05 6.96 19.59
N ILE A 147 -3.38 6.91 19.69
CA ILE A 147 -4.26 7.33 18.61
C ILE A 147 -4.01 8.83 18.40
N ARG A 148 -3.52 9.21 17.22
CA ARG A 148 -3.18 10.60 16.90
C ARG A 148 -4.38 11.39 16.34
N ALA A 149 -5.38 10.69 15.79
CA ALA A 149 -6.56 11.30 15.22
C ALA A 149 -7.82 10.45 15.45
N ILE A 150 -8.97 11.12 15.51
CA ILE A 150 -10.29 10.50 15.45
C ILE A 150 -10.96 11.04 14.20
N VAL A 151 -11.43 10.15 13.33
CA VAL A 151 -12.20 10.49 12.12
C VAL A 151 -13.67 10.16 12.39
N LEU A 152 -14.55 11.11 12.15
CA LEU A 152 -16.00 10.91 12.15
C LEU A 152 -16.52 11.06 10.73
N GLY A 153 -17.16 10.03 10.20
CA GLY A 153 -17.69 10.07 8.83
C GLY A 153 -18.31 8.77 8.40
N SER A 154 -19.24 8.86 7.46
CA SER A 154 -19.98 7.72 6.95
C SER A 154 -19.11 6.78 6.12
N ARG A 155 -19.44 5.50 6.13
CA ARG A 155 -18.81 4.46 5.32
C ARG A 155 -18.99 4.70 3.81
N ALA A 156 -20.13 5.28 3.43
CA ALA A 156 -20.47 5.54 2.03
C ALA A 156 -19.85 6.85 1.48
N ASP A 157 -19.20 7.64 2.34
CA ASP A 157 -18.60 8.91 1.94
C ASP A 157 -17.20 8.71 1.36
N ALA A 158 -17.03 9.12 0.08
CA ALA A 158 -15.76 9.03 -0.64
C ALA A 158 -14.66 9.89 0.02
N SER A 159 -15.00 11.07 0.54
CA SER A 159 -14.08 11.98 1.23
C SER A 159 -13.60 11.38 2.56
N CYS A 160 -14.48 10.69 3.28
CA CYS A 160 -14.11 9.94 4.48
C CYS A 160 -13.16 8.78 4.15
N ALA A 161 -13.42 8.05 3.06
CA ALA A 161 -12.54 6.99 2.60
C ALA A 161 -11.17 7.51 2.16
N GLU A 162 -11.12 8.65 1.47
CA GLU A 162 -9.87 9.32 1.07
C GLU A 162 -9.07 9.77 2.30
N LEU A 163 -9.72 10.39 3.27
CA LEU A 163 -9.09 10.81 4.52
C LEU A 163 -8.49 9.64 5.29
N ARG A 164 -9.21 8.53 5.42
CA ARG A 164 -8.71 7.32 6.08
C ARG A 164 -7.50 6.73 5.35
N ARG A 165 -7.56 6.60 4.02
CA ARG A 165 -6.42 6.14 3.21
C ARG A 165 -5.21 7.05 3.36
N PHE A 166 -5.41 8.36 3.40
CA PHE A 166 -4.34 9.33 3.64
C PHE A 166 -3.66 9.11 4.99
N LEU A 167 -4.45 8.92 6.06
CA LEU A 167 -3.92 8.68 7.40
C LEU A 167 -3.14 7.36 7.48
N ASP A 168 -3.69 6.26 6.93
CA ASP A 168 -3.04 4.95 6.89
C ASP A 168 -1.69 5.02 6.15
N ARG A 169 -1.66 5.58 4.96
CA ARG A 169 -0.44 5.69 4.13
C ARG A 169 0.63 6.58 4.78
N ASN A 170 0.24 7.56 5.60
CA ASN A 170 1.15 8.37 6.39
C ASN A 170 1.48 7.78 7.77
N GLN A 171 1.02 6.55 8.06
CA GLN A 171 1.26 5.83 9.30
C GLN A 171 0.70 6.55 10.53
N VAL A 172 -0.37 7.30 10.35
CA VAL A 172 -1.10 7.96 11.43
C VAL A 172 -2.09 6.97 12.02
N ARG A 173 -1.96 6.65 13.29
CA ARG A 173 -2.96 5.86 13.98
C ARG A 173 -4.19 6.71 14.26
N PHE A 174 -5.34 6.25 13.81
CA PHE A 174 -6.60 6.93 14.03
C PHE A 174 -7.69 5.94 14.45
N ARG A 175 -8.73 6.47 15.05
CA ARG A 175 -10.00 5.77 15.29
C ARG A 175 -11.01 6.31 14.30
N TRP A 176 -11.71 5.42 13.64
CA TRP A 176 -12.82 5.80 12.78
C TRP A 176 -14.15 5.56 13.51
N LEU A 177 -14.98 6.59 13.57
CA LEU A 177 -16.30 6.59 14.15
C LEU A 177 -17.33 6.82 13.04
N GLN A 178 -18.43 6.06 13.10
CA GLN A 178 -19.53 6.17 12.15
C GLN A 178 -20.69 6.92 12.82
N PRO A 179 -21.13 8.07 12.26
CA PRO A 179 -22.16 8.90 12.89
C PRO A 179 -23.51 8.18 13.00
N GLU A 180 -23.74 7.17 12.14
CA GLU A 180 -24.94 6.34 12.13
C GLU A 180 -25.01 5.38 13.33
N LEU A 181 -23.90 5.12 14.01
CA LEU A 181 -23.80 4.24 15.16
C LEU A 181 -23.81 5.07 16.45
N PRO A 182 -24.84 4.97 17.33
CA PRO A 182 -24.91 5.77 18.55
C PRO A 182 -23.69 5.60 19.47
N ALA A 183 -23.17 4.37 19.60
CA ALA A 183 -21.99 4.08 20.40
C ALA A 183 -20.70 4.76 19.87
N ASP A 184 -20.61 5.03 18.58
CA ASP A 184 -19.50 5.75 17.96
C ASP A 184 -19.66 7.25 18.16
N ALA A 185 -20.87 7.79 17.97
CA ALA A 185 -21.16 9.20 18.18
C ALA A 185 -20.84 9.66 19.62
N GLU A 186 -21.08 8.81 20.62
CA GLU A 186 -20.75 9.07 22.03
C GLU A 186 -19.23 9.12 22.29
N GLN A 187 -18.42 8.49 21.44
CA GLN A 187 -16.95 8.50 21.56
C GLN A 187 -16.33 9.77 20.96
N TRP A 188 -17.09 10.57 20.22
CA TRP A 188 -16.62 11.84 19.72
C TRP A 188 -16.54 12.86 20.86
N THR A 189 -15.37 13.39 21.12
CA THR A 189 -15.13 14.37 22.17
C THR A 189 -15.30 15.80 21.66
N GLY A 190 -16.14 16.61 22.32
CA GLY A 190 -16.46 17.98 21.93
C GLY A 190 -17.79 18.09 21.17
N PRO A 191 -18.12 19.26 20.62
CA PRO A 191 -19.34 19.46 19.84
C PRO A 191 -19.39 18.49 18.66
N LEU A 192 -20.49 17.76 18.51
CA LEU A 192 -20.69 16.85 17.38
C LEU A 192 -20.88 17.69 16.10
N PRO A 193 -20.10 17.46 15.04
CA PRO A 193 -20.31 18.12 13.76
C PRO A 193 -21.68 17.82 13.17
N ALA A 194 -22.26 18.77 12.45
CA ALA A 194 -23.48 18.51 11.69
C ALA A 194 -23.20 17.51 10.56
N GLU A 195 -24.23 16.79 10.10
CA GLU A 195 -24.08 15.83 9.00
C GLU A 195 -23.48 16.46 7.75
N ALA A 196 -23.84 17.71 7.45
CA ALA A 196 -23.30 18.48 6.32
C ALA A 196 -21.80 18.85 6.47
N ASP A 197 -21.24 18.75 7.68
CA ASP A 197 -19.84 19.07 7.99
C ASP A 197 -18.93 17.83 7.99
N LEU A 198 -19.47 16.66 7.68
CA LEU A 198 -18.71 15.40 7.62
C LEU A 198 -18.00 15.24 6.26
N PRO A 199 -16.87 14.53 6.20
CA PRO A 199 -16.14 13.95 7.33
C PRO A 199 -15.45 14.99 8.21
N ALA A 200 -15.29 14.68 9.49
CA ALA A 200 -14.54 15.50 10.42
C ALA A 200 -13.34 14.73 10.99
N VAL A 201 -12.24 15.44 11.23
CA VAL A 201 -11.06 14.90 11.90
C VAL A 201 -10.74 15.70 13.15
N ARG A 202 -10.45 15.01 14.25
CA ARG A 202 -10.00 15.59 15.50
C ARG A 202 -8.66 14.99 15.89
N VAL A 203 -7.65 15.81 16.10
CA VAL A 203 -6.32 15.37 16.55
C VAL A 203 -6.19 15.41 18.08
N VAL A 204 -5.17 14.75 18.62
CA VAL A 204 -5.00 14.54 20.08
C VAL A 204 -4.95 15.85 20.86
N ASP A 205 -4.40 16.93 20.31
CA ASP A 205 -4.37 18.27 20.93
C ASP A 205 -5.75 18.96 20.98
N GLY A 206 -6.79 18.29 20.48
CA GLY A 206 -8.18 18.77 20.50
C GLY A 206 -8.57 19.62 19.30
N LYS A 207 -7.65 19.98 18.41
CA LYS A 207 -8.01 20.69 17.17
C LYS A 207 -8.88 19.82 16.29
N THR A 208 -9.90 20.45 15.69
CA THR A 208 -10.87 19.76 14.83
C THR A 208 -10.94 20.46 13.48
N ALA A 209 -11.06 19.69 12.42
CA ALA A 209 -11.36 20.22 11.09
C ALA A 209 -12.53 19.43 10.48
N VAL A 210 -13.44 20.14 9.82
CA VAL A 210 -14.62 19.59 9.13
C VAL A 210 -14.39 19.71 7.63
N GLN A 211 -14.79 18.68 6.87
CA GLN A 211 -14.52 18.56 5.44
C GLN A 211 -13.09 18.98 5.06
N PRO A 212 -12.05 18.48 5.79
CA PRO A 212 -10.71 19.01 5.65
C PRO A 212 -10.08 18.62 4.31
N GLN A 213 -9.37 19.55 3.71
CA GLN A 213 -8.40 19.19 2.69
C GLN A 213 -7.25 18.40 3.33
N LEU A 214 -6.68 17.42 2.61
CA LEU A 214 -5.62 16.54 3.12
C LEU A 214 -4.39 17.31 3.63
N ARG A 215 -4.04 18.44 2.98
CA ARG A 215 -2.95 19.32 3.46
C ARG A 215 -3.25 19.86 4.86
N ARG A 216 -4.47 20.29 5.11
CA ARG A 216 -4.87 20.75 6.44
C ARG A 216 -4.77 19.63 7.49
N VAL A 217 -5.10 18.42 7.11
CA VAL A 217 -4.93 17.25 8.00
C VAL A 217 -3.45 16.96 8.27
N ALA A 218 -2.61 17.03 7.24
CA ALA A 218 -1.16 16.87 7.39
C ALA A 218 -0.59 17.91 8.37
N GLU A 219 -0.94 19.20 8.20
CA GLU A 219 -0.54 20.30 9.10
C GLU A 219 -0.97 20.06 10.54
N LEU A 220 -2.24 19.63 10.76
CA LEU A 220 -2.76 19.32 12.11
C LEU A 220 -2.02 18.18 12.80
N LEU A 221 -1.40 17.30 12.02
CA LEU A 221 -0.68 16.11 12.48
C LEU A 221 0.84 16.29 12.47
N ASP A 222 1.33 17.52 12.22
CA ASP A 222 2.74 17.84 12.11
C ASP A 222 3.47 16.94 11.07
N ILE A 223 2.77 16.58 9.99
CA ILE A 223 3.38 15.91 8.85
C ILE A 223 3.94 16.99 7.92
N PRO A 224 5.21 16.91 7.49
CA PRO A 224 5.84 17.97 6.71
C PRO A 224 5.08 18.28 5.41
N THR A 225 4.69 19.54 5.24
CA THR A 225 4.05 20.10 4.04
C THR A 225 4.82 21.28 3.46
N GLU A 226 5.79 21.79 4.21
CA GLU A 226 6.67 22.90 3.80
C GLU A 226 8.12 22.44 3.82
N PRO A 227 8.95 22.84 2.84
CA PRO A 227 10.35 22.44 2.79
C PRO A 227 11.16 23.11 3.91
N ALA A 228 12.04 22.33 4.56
CA ALA A 228 12.93 22.83 5.61
C ALA A 228 14.03 23.75 5.05
N ALA A 229 14.39 23.61 3.78
CA ALA A 229 15.39 24.41 3.08
C ALA A 229 14.97 24.75 1.64
N ALA A 230 15.62 25.75 1.04
CA ALA A 230 15.41 26.10 -0.37
C ALA A 230 16.38 25.35 -1.32
N GLY A 231 17.42 24.69 -0.81
CA GLY A 231 18.44 24.01 -1.58
C GLY A 231 18.74 22.63 -1.05
N TYR A 232 18.93 21.67 -1.97
CA TYR A 232 19.21 20.26 -1.72
C TYR A 232 20.24 19.75 -2.75
N ASP A 233 20.87 18.60 -2.48
CA ASP A 233 21.71 17.94 -3.48
C ASP A 233 20.83 17.25 -4.54
N THR A 234 19.67 16.72 -4.14
CA THR A 234 18.70 16.13 -5.06
C THR A 234 17.26 16.36 -4.62
N VAL A 235 16.39 16.67 -5.60
CA VAL A 235 14.94 16.69 -5.45
C VAL A 235 14.34 15.47 -6.13
N ILE A 236 13.58 14.69 -5.41
CA ILE A 236 12.88 13.49 -5.90
C ILE A 236 11.40 13.79 -6.05
N VAL A 237 10.84 13.52 -7.23
CA VAL A 237 9.44 13.78 -7.58
C VAL A 237 8.64 12.50 -7.49
N GLY A 238 7.84 12.35 -6.43
CA GLY A 238 7.01 11.18 -6.16
C GLY A 238 7.62 10.23 -5.13
N ALA A 239 6.79 9.81 -4.17
CA ALA A 239 7.14 8.87 -3.10
C ALA A 239 6.60 7.46 -3.35
N GLY A 240 6.53 7.02 -4.61
CA GLY A 240 6.31 5.61 -4.98
C GLY A 240 7.56 4.75 -4.73
N PRO A 241 7.54 3.45 -5.07
CA PRO A 241 8.68 2.55 -4.83
C PRO A 241 10.00 3.05 -5.40
N ALA A 242 10.00 3.65 -6.59
CA ALA A 242 11.20 4.21 -7.22
C ALA A 242 11.74 5.41 -6.42
N GLY A 243 10.86 6.36 -6.07
CA GLY A 243 11.25 7.56 -5.33
C GLY A 243 11.67 7.26 -3.90
N LEU A 244 10.99 6.35 -3.20
CA LEU A 244 11.40 5.91 -1.86
C LEU A 244 12.75 5.16 -1.90
N ALA A 245 13.00 4.32 -2.91
CA ALA A 245 14.29 3.68 -3.08
C ALA A 245 15.38 4.71 -3.33
N ALA A 246 15.17 5.66 -4.26
CA ALA A 246 16.09 6.77 -4.48
C ALA A 246 16.36 7.56 -3.19
N ALA A 247 15.32 7.88 -2.40
CA ALA A 247 15.45 8.60 -1.14
C ALA A 247 16.28 7.83 -0.10
N VAL A 248 16.05 6.51 0.03
CA VAL A 248 16.83 5.64 0.93
C VAL A 248 18.31 5.67 0.57
N TYR A 249 18.64 5.45 -0.71
CA TYR A 249 20.04 5.44 -1.16
C TYR A 249 20.68 6.83 -1.07
N ALA A 250 20.01 7.88 -1.55
CA ALA A 250 20.52 9.24 -1.50
C ALA A 250 20.86 9.68 -0.06
N ALA A 251 19.92 9.50 0.87
CA ALA A 251 20.14 9.85 2.27
C ALA A 251 21.20 8.96 2.94
N SER A 252 21.23 7.64 2.64
CA SER A 252 22.25 6.74 3.19
C SER A 252 23.67 7.06 2.71
N GLU A 253 23.79 7.67 1.54
CA GLU A 253 25.06 8.07 0.93
C GLU A 253 25.40 9.55 1.20
N GLY A 254 24.63 10.21 2.09
CA GLY A 254 24.93 11.54 2.65
C GLY A 254 24.48 12.71 1.77
N LEU A 255 23.58 12.50 0.79
CA LEU A 255 23.00 13.58 0.01
C LEU A 255 21.86 14.27 0.77
N GLU A 256 21.87 15.61 0.81
CA GLU A 256 20.72 16.40 1.26
C GLU A 256 19.56 16.19 0.28
N THR A 257 18.54 15.47 0.71
CA THR A 257 17.50 14.90 -0.15
C THR A 257 16.10 15.28 0.29
N ILE A 258 15.29 15.78 -0.63
CA ILE A 258 13.87 16.03 -0.43
C ILE A 258 13.03 15.24 -1.44
N VAL A 259 11.94 14.64 -0.97
CA VAL A 259 10.92 13.97 -1.79
C VAL A 259 9.65 14.79 -1.77
N ILE A 260 9.10 15.08 -2.94
CA ILE A 260 7.83 15.80 -3.10
C ILE A 260 6.74 14.79 -3.50
N GLU A 261 5.74 14.62 -2.64
CA GLU A 261 4.62 13.72 -2.87
C GLU A 261 3.29 14.49 -2.85
N ARG A 262 2.49 14.31 -3.88
CA ARG A 262 1.25 15.09 -4.03
C ARG A 262 0.10 14.58 -3.16
N GLU A 263 0.12 13.31 -2.79
CA GLU A 263 -0.94 12.68 -1.99
C GLU A 263 -0.35 12.09 -0.71
N ALA A 264 0.09 10.86 -0.78
CA ALA A 264 0.70 10.12 0.32
C ALA A 264 1.70 9.08 -0.19
N PRO A 265 2.75 8.74 0.58
CA PRO A 265 3.78 7.80 0.16
C PRO A 265 3.23 6.43 -0.22
N GLY A 266 3.98 5.71 -1.09
CA GLY A 266 3.66 4.36 -1.55
C GLY A 266 3.25 4.29 -3.03
N GLY A 267 2.80 5.39 -3.62
CA GLY A 267 2.36 5.43 -5.02
C GLY A 267 1.28 4.38 -5.33
N GLN A 268 1.25 3.90 -6.57
CA GLN A 268 0.29 2.87 -7.00
C GLN A 268 0.56 1.50 -6.34
N ALA A 269 1.82 1.17 -6.04
CA ALA A 269 2.16 -0.08 -5.36
C ALA A 269 1.57 -0.14 -3.95
N GLY A 270 1.48 1.00 -3.25
CA GLY A 270 0.89 1.10 -1.92
C GLY A 270 -0.57 0.68 -1.84
N THR A 271 -1.29 0.69 -2.96
CA THR A 271 -2.70 0.23 -3.02
C THR A 271 -2.85 -1.26 -3.33
N SER A 272 -1.75 -1.98 -3.61
CA SER A 272 -1.81 -3.41 -3.93
C SER A 272 -2.10 -4.21 -2.67
N SER A 273 -3.12 -5.05 -2.71
CA SER A 273 -3.51 -5.91 -1.59
C SER A 273 -2.40 -6.91 -1.22
N ARG A 274 -1.72 -7.47 -2.22
CA ARG A 274 -0.62 -8.41 -2.06
C ARG A 274 0.34 -8.37 -3.25
N ILE A 275 1.63 -8.28 -2.98
CA ILE A 275 2.71 -8.35 -3.96
C ILE A 275 3.45 -9.65 -3.70
N GLU A 276 3.21 -10.68 -4.52
CA GLU A 276 3.76 -12.03 -4.32
C GLU A 276 5.12 -12.23 -4.98
N ASN A 277 5.45 -11.37 -5.95
CA ASN A 277 6.67 -11.48 -6.75
C ASN A 277 7.75 -10.46 -6.35
N TYR A 278 7.71 -9.94 -5.12
CA TYR A 278 8.77 -9.10 -4.58
C TYR A 278 9.74 -9.98 -3.77
N LEU A 279 11.02 -9.95 -4.15
CA LEU A 279 12.06 -10.79 -3.56
C LEU A 279 12.21 -10.52 -2.05
N GLY A 280 12.35 -11.60 -1.26
CA GLY A 280 12.53 -11.53 0.19
C GLY A 280 11.24 -11.69 0.99
N PHE A 281 10.08 -11.85 0.33
CA PHE A 281 8.77 -12.05 0.96
C PHE A 281 8.13 -13.34 0.43
N PRO A 282 8.45 -14.51 0.99
CA PRO A 282 7.99 -15.81 0.47
C PRO A 282 6.47 -15.97 0.51
N SER A 283 5.80 -15.31 1.44
CA SER A 283 4.33 -15.29 1.54
C SER A 283 3.71 -14.04 0.88
N GLY A 284 4.49 -13.26 0.13
CA GLY A 284 4.07 -11.96 -0.37
C GLY A 284 4.07 -10.88 0.72
N VAL A 285 3.86 -9.64 0.31
CA VAL A 285 3.78 -8.47 1.18
C VAL A 285 2.68 -7.54 0.66
N SER A 286 1.94 -6.86 1.52
CA SER A 286 1.03 -5.82 1.03
C SER A 286 1.81 -4.61 0.51
N GLY A 287 1.24 -3.91 -0.48
CA GLY A 287 1.83 -2.67 -0.97
C GLY A 287 1.94 -1.62 0.12
N GLU A 288 0.95 -1.56 1.01
CA GLU A 288 0.93 -0.67 2.18
C GLU A 288 2.10 -0.96 3.14
N GLU A 289 2.30 -2.22 3.53
CA GLU A 289 3.37 -2.63 4.42
C GLU A 289 4.74 -2.34 3.80
N LEU A 290 4.94 -2.70 2.52
CA LEU A 290 6.19 -2.43 1.81
C LEU A 290 6.49 -0.93 1.76
N SER A 291 5.50 -0.12 1.44
CA SER A 291 5.63 1.34 1.35
C SER A 291 5.88 1.98 2.71
N SER A 292 5.20 1.50 3.75
CA SER A 292 5.37 1.94 5.13
C SER A 292 6.80 1.69 5.63
N ARG A 293 7.34 0.50 5.39
CA ARG A 293 8.73 0.14 5.73
C ARG A 293 9.73 1.03 4.98
N ALA A 294 9.51 1.24 3.68
CA ALA A 294 10.39 2.10 2.87
C ALA A 294 10.35 3.56 3.33
N LEU A 295 9.18 4.10 3.66
CA LEU A 295 9.01 5.44 4.21
C LEU A 295 9.76 5.63 5.53
N GLN A 296 9.60 4.69 6.46
CA GLN A 296 10.31 4.70 7.74
C GLN A 296 11.83 4.65 7.54
N GLN A 297 12.28 3.80 6.62
CA GLN A 297 13.69 3.67 6.29
C GLN A 297 14.26 4.98 5.72
N ALA A 298 13.59 5.60 4.75
CA ALA A 298 14.01 6.87 4.15
C ALA A 298 14.11 7.99 5.20
N ARG A 299 13.07 8.15 6.03
CA ARG A 299 13.04 9.15 7.12
C ARG A 299 14.15 8.92 8.15
N ARG A 300 14.36 7.67 8.58
CA ARG A 300 15.40 7.32 9.54
C ARG A 300 16.81 7.64 9.03
N LEU A 301 17.03 7.55 7.72
CA LEU A 301 18.30 7.88 7.08
C LEU A 301 18.47 9.38 6.81
N GLY A 302 17.42 10.18 7.00
CA GLY A 302 17.49 11.65 6.92
C GLY A 302 16.86 12.25 5.66
N ALA A 303 16.16 11.47 4.84
CA ALA A 303 15.42 12.03 3.72
C ALA A 303 14.21 12.86 4.22
N GLU A 304 14.09 14.09 3.74
CA GLU A 304 12.91 14.92 3.96
C GLU A 304 11.80 14.49 3.00
N ILE A 305 10.57 14.31 3.49
CA ILE A 305 9.44 13.87 2.67
C ILE A 305 8.26 14.79 2.90
N LEU A 306 7.97 15.60 1.90
CA LEU A 306 6.78 16.45 1.88
C LEU A 306 5.60 15.69 1.29
N VAL A 307 4.45 15.81 1.93
CA VAL A 307 3.19 15.26 1.41
C VAL A 307 2.21 16.37 1.06
N THR A 308 1.21 16.03 0.25
CA THR A 308 0.18 16.97 -0.22
C THR A 308 0.75 18.19 -0.97
N ARG A 309 1.91 18.00 -1.61
CA ARG A 309 2.57 19.06 -2.39
C ARG A 309 2.74 18.62 -3.85
N SER A 310 2.31 19.49 -4.74
CA SER A 310 2.41 19.25 -6.18
C SER A 310 3.47 20.14 -6.82
N ILE A 311 4.19 19.58 -7.78
CA ILE A 311 5.11 20.35 -8.61
C ILE A 311 4.31 20.96 -9.76
N THR A 312 4.44 22.26 -9.93
CA THR A 312 3.77 23.02 -10.99
C THR A 312 4.65 23.17 -12.22
N ARG A 313 5.97 23.23 -12.04
CA ARG A 313 6.95 23.40 -13.12
C ARG A 313 8.35 23.01 -12.66
N ILE A 314 9.15 22.49 -13.60
CA ILE A 314 10.61 22.37 -13.48
C ILE A 314 11.23 23.34 -14.52
N ASP A 315 12.16 24.17 -14.07
CA ASP A 315 13.00 24.95 -14.97
C ASP A 315 14.26 24.12 -15.28
N ALA A 316 14.31 23.60 -16.48
CA ALA A 316 15.38 22.71 -16.91
C ALA A 316 16.76 23.38 -17.01
N ALA A 317 16.79 24.70 -17.24
CA ALA A 317 18.04 25.44 -17.38
C ALA A 317 18.69 25.75 -16.02
N THR A 318 17.87 25.96 -14.98
CA THR A 318 18.32 26.35 -13.64
C THR A 318 18.16 25.27 -12.59
N HIS A 319 17.58 24.12 -12.94
CA HIS A 319 17.22 23.03 -12.05
C HIS A 319 16.37 23.51 -10.85
N GLN A 320 15.47 24.45 -11.11
CA GLN A 320 14.51 24.91 -10.12
C GLN A 320 13.21 24.13 -10.20
N VAL A 321 12.71 23.71 -9.05
CA VAL A 321 11.44 22.99 -8.92
C VAL A 321 10.44 23.90 -8.21
N HIS A 322 9.37 24.27 -8.90
CA HIS A 322 8.32 25.13 -8.39
C HIS A 322 7.17 24.28 -7.82
N LEU A 323 6.83 24.54 -6.56
CA LEU A 323 5.73 23.87 -5.88
C LEU A 323 4.44 24.71 -5.93
N ASP A 324 3.32 24.03 -5.75
CA ASP A 324 2.06 24.69 -5.44
C ASP A 324 2.20 25.46 -4.11
N GLY A 325 1.66 26.67 -4.03
CA GLY A 325 1.88 27.56 -2.86
C GLY A 325 3.05 28.54 -3.02
N GLY A 326 3.89 28.37 -4.06
CA GLY A 326 4.89 29.37 -4.44
C GLY A 326 6.32 29.08 -4.03
N ASP A 327 6.58 27.99 -3.30
CA ASP A 327 7.94 27.58 -2.94
C ASP A 327 8.75 27.21 -4.18
N VAL A 328 10.04 27.54 -4.17
CA VAL A 328 10.99 27.21 -5.22
C VAL A 328 12.20 26.50 -4.62
N LEU A 329 12.38 25.24 -4.99
CA LEU A 329 13.52 24.43 -4.59
C LEU A 329 14.62 24.49 -5.64
N ARG A 330 15.88 24.42 -5.22
CA ARG A 330 17.05 24.35 -6.08
C ARG A 330 17.85 23.09 -5.76
N ALA A 331 18.18 22.34 -6.80
CA ALA A 331 19.05 21.19 -6.64
C ALA A 331 19.85 20.95 -7.94
N PRO A 332 21.14 20.64 -7.87
CA PRO A 332 21.91 20.28 -9.06
C PRO A 332 21.37 19.04 -9.76
N THR A 333 20.61 18.20 -9.04
CA THR A 333 20.01 16.99 -9.62
C THR A 333 18.53 16.85 -9.26
N ILE A 334 17.75 16.31 -10.19
CA ILE A 334 16.33 16.03 -10.03
C ILE A 334 16.04 14.61 -10.48
N ILE A 335 15.24 13.87 -9.72
CA ILE A 335 14.81 12.51 -10.06
C ILE A 335 13.30 12.49 -10.26
N LEU A 336 12.84 12.21 -11.46
CA LEU A 336 11.44 12.04 -11.81
C LEU A 336 11.04 10.60 -11.48
N ALA A 337 10.26 10.40 -10.42
CA ALA A 337 9.73 9.14 -9.96
C ALA A 337 8.20 9.20 -9.78
N CYS A 338 7.53 10.10 -10.53
CA CYS A 338 6.11 10.40 -10.41
C CYS A 338 5.17 9.27 -10.91
N GLY A 339 5.74 8.20 -11.46
CA GLY A 339 4.99 6.99 -11.82
C GLY A 339 3.96 7.20 -12.91
N VAL A 340 2.80 6.55 -12.74
CA VAL A 340 1.67 6.56 -13.68
C VAL A 340 0.37 6.74 -12.91
N ARG A 341 -0.70 7.13 -13.61
CA ARG A 341 -2.05 7.23 -13.06
C ARG A 341 -2.97 6.20 -13.71
N TRP A 342 -3.85 5.60 -12.93
CA TRP A 342 -4.84 4.68 -13.46
C TRP A 342 -5.71 5.35 -14.51
N ARG A 343 -6.00 4.62 -15.60
CA ARG A 343 -6.93 5.07 -16.62
C ARG A 343 -8.33 5.16 -16.07
N HIS A 344 -8.97 6.28 -16.35
CA HIS A 344 -10.38 6.49 -16.11
C HIS A 344 -11.11 6.29 -17.43
N PRO A 345 -11.87 5.19 -17.62
CA PRO A 345 -12.60 5.01 -18.86
C PRO A 345 -13.81 5.94 -18.88
N ALA A 346 -14.09 6.53 -20.03
CA ALA A 346 -15.29 7.34 -20.24
C ALA A 346 -16.53 6.43 -20.42
N ILE A 347 -17.00 5.83 -19.33
CA ILE A 347 -18.18 4.96 -19.27
C ILE A 347 -19.27 5.68 -18.49
N GLU A 348 -20.51 5.59 -18.96
CA GLU A 348 -21.66 6.22 -18.31
C GLU A 348 -21.79 5.78 -16.85
N GLY A 349 -21.96 6.73 -15.94
CA GLY A 349 -22.10 6.50 -14.50
C GLY A 349 -20.78 6.39 -13.71
N PHE A 350 -19.62 6.19 -14.37
CA PHE A 350 -18.36 5.96 -13.68
C PHE A 350 -17.92 7.14 -12.82
N ASP A 351 -17.94 8.36 -13.36
CA ASP A 351 -17.49 9.54 -12.60
C ASP A 351 -18.39 9.82 -11.39
N ARG A 352 -19.70 9.59 -11.53
CA ARG A 352 -20.68 9.80 -10.47
C ARG A 352 -20.55 8.78 -9.34
N LEU A 353 -20.17 7.54 -9.67
CA LEU A 353 -20.06 6.41 -8.74
C LEU A 353 -18.60 6.13 -8.33
N ALA A 354 -17.64 6.95 -8.75
CA ALA A 354 -16.25 6.85 -8.33
C ALA A 354 -16.14 7.01 -6.80
N GLY A 355 -15.51 6.03 -6.13
CA GLY A 355 -15.45 5.96 -4.67
C GLY A 355 -16.75 5.50 -3.98
N LYS A 356 -17.83 5.32 -4.75
CA LYS A 356 -19.16 4.87 -4.27
C LYS A 356 -19.51 3.48 -4.83
N GLY A 357 -18.53 2.61 -4.87
CA GLY A 357 -18.63 1.27 -5.43
C GLY A 357 -17.83 1.07 -6.72
N ILE A 358 -17.34 2.13 -7.38
CA ILE A 358 -16.37 2.04 -8.49
C ILE A 358 -15.00 2.48 -7.98
N PHE A 359 -14.00 1.60 -8.12
CA PHE A 359 -12.66 1.80 -7.60
C PHE A 359 -11.61 1.57 -8.69
N TYR A 360 -10.53 2.35 -8.63
CA TYR A 360 -9.39 2.22 -9.53
C TYR A 360 -8.24 1.58 -8.76
N GLY A 361 -7.97 0.30 -9.06
CA GLY A 361 -7.08 -0.55 -8.28
C GLY A 361 -7.83 -1.35 -7.20
N ALA A 362 -7.11 -2.14 -6.42
CA ALA A 362 -7.65 -2.93 -5.31
C ALA A 362 -7.01 -2.49 -4.01
N ALA A 363 -7.62 -1.56 -3.31
CA ALA A 363 -7.22 -1.27 -1.95
C ALA A 363 -7.80 -2.33 -0.98
N ARG A 364 -7.00 -2.74 -0.01
CA ARG A 364 -7.46 -3.66 1.05
C ARG A 364 -8.60 -3.06 1.87
N SER A 365 -8.60 -1.74 2.02
CA SER A 365 -9.69 -1.00 2.68
C SER A 365 -11.06 -1.26 2.07
N GLU A 366 -11.12 -1.61 0.79
CA GLU A 366 -12.37 -1.85 0.07
C GLU A 366 -12.89 -3.29 0.28
N ALA A 367 -12.05 -4.23 0.67
CA ALA A 367 -12.42 -5.63 0.83
C ALA A 367 -13.54 -5.83 1.87
N ALA A 368 -13.45 -5.12 3.00
CA ALA A 368 -14.50 -5.18 4.03
C ALA A 368 -15.88 -4.74 3.49
N ASN A 369 -15.90 -3.89 2.46
CA ASN A 369 -17.11 -3.41 1.83
C ASN A 369 -17.71 -4.38 0.82
N THR A 370 -16.96 -5.42 0.40
CA THR A 370 -17.38 -6.41 -0.60
C THR A 370 -17.94 -7.69 0.01
N HIS A 371 -17.94 -7.80 1.34
CA HIS A 371 -18.35 -9.02 2.02
C HIS A 371 -19.79 -9.45 1.65
N GLY A 372 -19.90 -10.67 1.11
CA GLY A 372 -21.17 -11.26 0.70
C GLY A 372 -21.81 -10.65 -0.56
N LEU A 373 -21.13 -9.71 -1.23
CA LEU A 373 -21.61 -9.07 -2.46
C LEU A 373 -21.07 -9.76 -3.72
N ASP A 374 -21.78 -9.58 -4.82
CA ASP A 374 -21.25 -9.85 -6.17
C ASP A 374 -20.46 -8.63 -6.63
N ILE A 375 -19.22 -8.84 -7.03
CA ILE A 375 -18.34 -7.79 -7.51
C ILE A 375 -17.79 -8.11 -8.90
N HIS A 376 -17.37 -7.06 -9.58
CA HIS A 376 -16.84 -7.17 -10.93
C HIS A 376 -15.45 -6.53 -11.02
N ILE A 377 -14.60 -7.11 -11.86
CA ILE A 377 -13.23 -6.63 -12.11
C ILE A 377 -13.04 -6.43 -13.60
N ILE A 378 -12.72 -5.22 -14.04
CA ILE A 378 -12.40 -4.94 -15.44
C ILE A 378 -10.91 -5.07 -15.66
N GLY A 379 -10.50 -5.97 -16.54
CA GLY A 379 -9.10 -6.18 -16.92
C GLY A 379 -8.64 -7.62 -16.79
N ALA A 380 -7.49 -7.94 -17.38
CA ALA A 380 -6.94 -9.29 -17.42
C ALA A 380 -5.42 -9.34 -17.26
N GLY A 381 -4.80 -8.33 -16.67
CA GLY A 381 -3.39 -8.35 -16.28
C GLY A 381 -3.18 -9.01 -14.91
N ASN A 382 -1.92 -9.16 -14.50
CA ASN A 382 -1.57 -9.73 -13.18
C ASN A 382 -2.26 -9.03 -12.02
N SER A 383 -2.39 -7.70 -12.08
CA SER A 383 -3.08 -6.92 -11.04
C SER A 383 -4.56 -7.28 -10.92
N ALA A 384 -5.25 -7.52 -12.05
CA ALA A 384 -6.64 -7.98 -12.05
C ALA A 384 -6.77 -9.39 -11.46
N GLY A 385 -5.85 -10.31 -11.83
CA GLY A 385 -5.82 -11.67 -11.29
C GLY A 385 -5.57 -11.70 -9.78
N GLN A 386 -4.60 -10.95 -9.30
CA GLN A 386 -4.31 -10.82 -7.87
C GLN A 386 -5.49 -10.22 -7.10
N ALA A 387 -6.15 -9.20 -7.67
CA ALA A 387 -7.35 -8.62 -7.09
C ALA A 387 -8.50 -9.61 -7.04
N ALA A 388 -8.73 -10.39 -8.12
CA ALA A 388 -9.79 -11.40 -8.17
C ALA A 388 -9.59 -12.47 -7.09
N LEU A 389 -8.37 -13.00 -6.95
CA LEU A 389 -8.03 -13.95 -5.89
C LEU A 389 -8.22 -13.35 -4.49
N PHE A 390 -7.79 -12.12 -4.29
CA PHE A 390 -7.95 -11.44 -3.02
C PHE A 390 -9.44 -11.22 -2.68
N PHE A 391 -10.22 -10.65 -3.59
CA PHE A 391 -11.64 -10.41 -3.33
C PHE A 391 -12.46 -11.69 -3.26
N SER A 392 -12.04 -12.80 -3.88
CA SER A 392 -12.74 -14.07 -3.77
C SER A 392 -12.84 -14.60 -2.34
N THR A 393 -11.98 -14.14 -1.44
CA THR A 393 -12.00 -14.52 -0.02
C THR A 393 -13.01 -13.69 0.78
N HIS A 394 -13.57 -12.63 0.21
CA HIS A 394 -14.52 -11.71 0.87
C HIS A 394 -15.88 -11.67 0.18
N ALA A 395 -15.88 -11.56 -1.13
CA ALA A 395 -17.08 -11.44 -1.95
C ALA A 395 -17.81 -12.78 -2.11
N ARG A 396 -19.13 -12.72 -2.29
CA ARG A 396 -19.94 -13.90 -2.65
C ARG A 396 -19.51 -14.46 -4.00
N ARG A 397 -19.31 -13.58 -4.99
CA ARG A 397 -18.86 -13.90 -6.34
C ARG A 397 -17.97 -12.79 -6.88
N VAL A 398 -16.93 -13.16 -7.59
CA VAL A 398 -16.06 -12.24 -8.34
C VAL A 398 -16.17 -12.56 -9.80
N THR A 399 -16.53 -11.59 -10.62
CA THR A 399 -16.59 -11.75 -12.07
C THR A 399 -15.56 -10.87 -12.76
N VAL A 400 -14.60 -11.49 -13.44
CA VAL A 400 -13.60 -10.78 -14.25
C VAL A 400 -14.22 -10.50 -15.62
N VAL A 401 -14.35 -9.22 -15.99
CA VAL A 401 -14.87 -8.78 -17.28
C VAL A 401 -13.69 -8.44 -18.18
N TYR A 402 -13.54 -9.17 -19.27
CA TYR A 402 -12.42 -9.06 -20.17
C TYR A 402 -12.84 -9.04 -21.65
N ARG A 403 -12.43 -7.98 -22.35
CA ARG A 403 -12.72 -7.81 -23.78
C ARG A 403 -11.98 -8.77 -24.71
N GLY A 404 -10.95 -9.44 -24.21
CA GLY A 404 -10.17 -10.41 -24.98
C GLY A 404 -10.73 -11.83 -24.88
N GLU A 405 -10.01 -12.77 -25.48
CA GLU A 405 -10.46 -14.16 -25.65
C GLU A 405 -9.84 -15.10 -24.61
N THR A 406 -8.66 -14.78 -24.06
CA THR A 406 -7.94 -15.65 -23.12
C THR A 406 -7.10 -14.81 -22.15
N LEU A 407 -6.97 -15.26 -20.90
CA LEU A 407 -6.19 -14.58 -19.87
C LEU A 407 -4.68 -14.75 -20.08
N GLU A 408 -4.24 -15.84 -20.67
CA GLU A 408 -2.84 -16.23 -20.83
C GLU A 408 -2.01 -15.21 -21.64
N LYS A 409 -2.68 -14.40 -22.46
CA LYS A 409 -2.02 -13.32 -23.25
C LYS A 409 -1.48 -12.17 -22.40
N SER A 410 -2.03 -11.97 -21.19
CA SER A 410 -1.74 -10.78 -20.36
C SER A 410 -1.54 -11.08 -18.87
N MET A 411 -1.81 -12.31 -18.44
CA MET A 411 -1.70 -12.77 -17.05
C MET A 411 -0.69 -13.89 -16.94
N SER A 412 0.09 -13.90 -15.86
CA SER A 412 1.04 -14.98 -15.57
C SER A 412 0.32 -16.30 -15.33
N GLN A 413 0.88 -17.41 -15.82
CA GLN A 413 0.24 -18.72 -15.78
C GLN A 413 -0.18 -19.14 -14.38
N TYR A 414 0.66 -18.91 -13.36
CA TYR A 414 0.32 -19.27 -11.99
C TYR A 414 -0.97 -18.60 -11.47
N LEU A 415 -1.26 -17.36 -11.92
CA LEU A 415 -2.52 -16.67 -11.57
C LEU A 415 -3.71 -17.27 -12.31
N VAL A 416 -3.54 -17.57 -13.61
CA VAL A 416 -4.59 -18.25 -14.39
C VAL A 416 -4.97 -19.56 -13.73
N ASP A 417 -3.96 -20.37 -13.34
CA ASP A 417 -4.17 -21.65 -12.68
C ASP A 417 -4.89 -21.49 -11.32
N GLN A 418 -4.50 -20.50 -10.53
CA GLN A 418 -5.15 -20.18 -9.25
C GLN A 418 -6.60 -19.71 -9.44
N LEU A 419 -6.87 -18.82 -10.40
CA LEU A 419 -8.24 -18.37 -10.70
C LEU A 419 -9.15 -19.56 -11.05
N ALA A 420 -8.65 -20.50 -11.86
CA ALA A 420 -9.41 -21.67 -12.28
C ALA A 420 -9.76 -22.63 -11.11
N THR A 421 -9.06 -22.56 -10.00
CA THR A 421 -9.35 -23.39 -8.80
C THR A 421 -10.43 -22.78 -7.89
N ARG A 422 -10.79 -21.51 -8.08
CA ARG A 422 -11.75 -20.81 -7.22
C ARG A 422 -13.17 -20.94 -7.74
N ALA A 423 -14.03 -21.60 -6.98
CA ALA A 423 -15.42 -21.85 -7.37
C ALA A 423 -16.30 -20.60 -7.48
N ASN A 424 -15.89 -19.49 -6.82
CA ASN A 424 -16.62 -18.24 -6.82
C ASN A 424 -16.00 -17.15 -7.73
N ILE A 425 -15.07 -17.54 -8.62
CA ILE A 425 -14.52 -16.64 -9.63
C ILE A 425 -15.00 -17.08 -11.02
N ASP A 426 -15.63 -16.17 -11.76
CA ASP A 426 -16.04 -16.32 -13.14
C ASP A 426 -15.27 -15.37 -14.04
N VAL A 427 -15.12 -15.70 -15.33
CA VAL A 427 -14.50 -14.84 -16.34
C VAL A 427 -15.47 -14.69 -17.52
N LEU A 428 -15.87 -13.45 -17.80
CA LEU A 428 -16.63 -13.08 -19.00
C LEU A 428 -15.64 -12.62 -20.08
N TYR A 429 -15.41 -13.47 -21.05
CA TYR A 429 -14.57 -13.15 -22.20
C TYR A 429 -15.35 -12.37 -23.26
N ARG A 430 -14.64 -11.60 -24.10
CA ARG A 430 -15.21 -10.76 -25.17
C ARG A 430 -16.28 -9.79 -24.68
N THR A 431 -16.20 -9.41 -23.40
CA THR A 431 -17.22 -8.64 -22.70
C THR A 431 -16.64 -7.31 -22.21
N GLU A 432 -17.39 -6.24 -22.37
CA GLU A 432 -17.03 -4.90 -21.89
C GLU A 432 -18.13 -4.32 -21.01
N VAL A 433 -17.76 -3.58 -19.97
CA VAL A 433 -18.72 -2.77 -19.20
C VAL A 433 -19.01 -1.50 -19.99
N VAL A 434 -20.28 -1.18 -20.20
CA VAL A 434 -20.73 -0.04 -21.01
C VAL A 434 -21.49 1.01 -20.21
N ALA A 435 -22.04 0.66 -19.04
CA ALA A 435 -22.67 1.62 -18.13
C ALA A 435 -22.63 1.11 -16.68
N ALA A 436 -22.73 2.04 -15.73
CA ALA A 436 -22.85 1.76 -14.29
C ALA A 436 -24.07 2.49 -13.71
N HIS A 437 -24.81 1.80 -12.85
CA HIS A 437 -26.09 2.24 -12.29
C HIS A 437 -26.09 2.21 -10.77
N GLY A 438 -26.83 3.13 -10.18
CA GLY A 438 -27.02 3.31 -8.75
C GLY A 438 -27.16 4.79 -8.41
N ASP A 439 -27.74 5.14 -7.30
CA ASP A 439 -27.92 6.53 -6.87
C ASP A 439 -26.84 6.96 -5.86
N SER A 440 -26.84 6.41 -4.67
CA SER A 440 -25.85 6.69 -3.61
C SER A 440 -24.64 5.79 -3.67
N SER A 441 -24.75 4.61 -4.27
CA SER A 441 -23.70 3.61 -4.46
C SER A 441 -23.94 2.82 -5.74
N LEU A 442 -22.94 2.04 -6.17
CA LEU A 442 -23.08 1.12 -7.29
C LEU A 442 -24.10 0.02 -6.95
N GLU A 443 -25.05 -0.23 -7.83
CA GLU A 443 -26.08 -1.26 -7.71
C GLU A 443 -26.03 -2.27 -8.86
N ALA A 444 -25.70 -1.81 -10.07
CA ALA A 444 -25.63 -2.65 -11.25
C ALA A 444 -24.66 -2.08 -12.30
N ILE A 445 -24.24 -2.96 -13.22
CA ILE A 445 -23.50 -2.61 -14.42
C ILE A 445 -24.17 -3.19 -15.66
N ASP A 446 -24.08 -2.50 -16.78
CA ASP A 446 -24.42 -3.06 -18.08
C ASP A 446 -23.16 -3.57 -18.76
N VAL A 447 -23.19 -4.82 -19.21
CA VAL A 447 -22.10 -5.48 -19.93
C VAL A 447 -22.53 -5.81 -21.35
N HIS A 448 -21.64 -5.54 -22.31
CA HIS A 448 -21.85 -5.85 -23.71
C HIS A 448 -20.96 -7.02 -24.13
N ASP A 449 -21.57 -8.09 -24.62
CA ASP A 449 -20.88 -9.26 -25.19
C ASP A 449 -20.65 -9.04 -26.70
N ALA A 450 -19.40 -8.86 -27.11
CA ALA A 450 -19.02 -8.65 -28.49
C ALA A 450 -19.21 -9.89 -29.38
N ALA A 451 -19.38 -11.08 -28.81
CA ALA A 451 -19.63 -12.30 -29.60
C ALA A 451 -21.09 -12.44 -30.00
N THR A 452 -22.04 -12.05 -29.13
CA THR A 452 -23.48 -12.13 -29.38
C THR A 452 -24.07 -10.79 -29.83
N GLY A 453 -23.41 -9.67 -29.52
CA GLY A 453 -23.91 -8.31 -29.68
C GLY A 453 -24.95 -7.91 -28.64
N GLU A 454 -25.20 -8.73 -27.64
CA GLU A 454 -26.18 -8.47 -26.58
C GLU A 454 -25.60 -7.62 -25.46
N THR A 455 -26.45 -6.79 -24.86
CA THR A 455 -26.14 -6.05 -23.64
C THR A 455 -27.05 -6.56 -22.51
N SER A 456 -26.44 -6.95 -21.40
CA SER A 456 -27.16 -7.45 -20.24
C SER A 456 -26.79 -6.67 -18.99
N ARG A 457 -27.75 -6.60 -18.04
CA ARG A 457 -27.55 -5.96 -16.75
C ARG A 457 -27.19 -6.99 -15.69
N LEU A 458 -26.13 -6.71 -14.94
CA LEU A 458 -25.66 -7.52 -13.82
C LEU A 458 -25.73 -6.69 -12.53
N GLU A 459 -26.26 -7.27 -11.45
CA GLU A 459 -26.16 -6.67 -10.13
C GLU A 459 -24.69 -6.61 -9.69
N SER A 460 -24.27 -5.51 -9.10
CA SER A 460 -22.88 -5.29 -8.71
C SER A 460 -22.78 -4.42 -7.47
N GLY A 461 -22.29 -4.96 -6.38
CA GLY A 461 -21.99 -4.21 -5.17
C GLY A 461 -20.59 -3.56 -5.17
N GLY A 462 -19.77 -3.84 -6.20
CA GLY A 462 -18.44 -3.25 -6.36
C GLY A 462 -17.85 -3.52 -7.75
N LEU A 463 -17.21 -2.51 -8.32
CA LEU A 463 -16.55 -2.58 -9.62
C LEU A 463 -15.12 -2.06 -9.51
N PHE A 464 -14.14 -2.90 -9.84
CA PHE A 464 -12.72 -2.60 -9.72
C PHE A 464 -12.07 -2.56 -11.09
N THR A 465 -11.40 -1.45 -11.44
CA THR A 465 -10.84 -1.25 -12.78
C THR A 465 -9.33 -1.45 -12.82
N PHE A 466 -8.86 -2.36 -13.71
CA PHE A 466 -7.46 -2.68 -13.97
C PHE A 466 -7.13 -2.62 -15.45
N ILE A 467 -7.50 -1.51 -16.11
CA ILE A 467 -7.36 -1.30 -17.56
C ILE A 467 -6.04 -0.63 -17.96
N GLY A 468 -5.08 -0.61 -17.05
CA GLY A 468 -3.78 0.02 -17.25
C GLY A 468 -3.71 1.45 -16.71
N ALA A 469 -2.59 2.09 -16.98
CA ALA A 469 -2.27 3.41 -16.47
C ALA A 469 -1.52 4.23 -17.52
N ASP A 470 -1.60 5.56 -17.42
CA ASP A 470 -0.92 6.51 -18.29
C ASP A 470 0.06 7.38 -17.49
N ALA A 471 1.12 7.82 -18.13
CA ALA A 471 2.07 8.74 -17.53
C ALA A 471 1.47 10.15 -17.45
N GLU A 472 1.48 10.75 -16.27
CA GLU A 472 1.06 12.15 -16.05
C GLU A 472 2.25 13.10 -16.20
N THR A 473 2.70 13.31 -17.43
CA THR A 473 3.94 14.03 -17.74
C THR A 473 3.74 15.23 -18.66
N ALA A 474 2.50 15.59 -18.98
CA ALA A 474 2.20 16.74 -19.86
C ALA A 474 2.84 18.05 -19.36
N TRP A 475 2.94 18.22 -18.03
CA TRP A 475 3.58 19.35 -17.36
C TRP A 475 5.10 19.43 -17.52
N LEU A 476 5.75 18.33 -18.00
CA LEU A 476 7.18 18.28 -18.28
C LEU A 476 7.53 18.80 -19.68
N ARG A 477 6.53 19.04 -20.52
CA ARG A 477 6.76 19.60 -21.87
C ARG A 477 6.89 21.11 -21.83
N PRO A 478 7.68 21.71 -22.74
CA PRO A 478 8.54 21.07 -23.78
C PRO A 478 9.92 20.64 -23.28
N GLU A 479 10.22 20.84 -21.99
CA GLU A 479 11.58 20.76 -21.42
C GLU A 479 12.18 19.36 -21.53
N ILE A 480 11.38 18.34 -21.21
CA ILE A 480 11.81 16.95 -21.16
C ILE A 480 11.21 16.16 -22.32
N ALA A 481 12.05 15.36 -22.98
CA ALA A 481 11.63 14.52 -24.09
C ALA A 481 10.76 13.34 -23.62
N LEU A 482 9.59 13.22 -24.24
CA LEU A 482 8.62 12.16 -23.98
C LEU A 482 8.38 11.32 -25.24
N ASP A 483 7.99 10.07 -25.06
CA ASP A 483 7.48 9.23 -26.14
C ASP A 483 6.05 9.69 -26.57
N PRO A 484 5.46 9.12 -27.64
CA PRO A 484 4.09 9.48 -28.06
C PRO A 484 3.02 9.20 -27.02
N LYS A 485 3.27 8.31 -26.04
CA LYS A 485 2.33 7.96 -24.94
C LYS A 485 2.57 8.77 -23.67
N GLY A 486 3.55 9.68 -23.68
CA GLY A 486 3.88 10.53 -22.54
C GLY A 486 4.92 9.98 -21.58
N TYR A 487 5.54 8.83 -21.83
CA TYR A 487 6.61 8.31 -20.98
C TYR A 487 7.93 9.07 -21.21
N VAL A 488 8.67 9.28 -20.13
CA VAL A 488 9.97 9.99 -20.17
C VAL A 488 11.02 9.14 -20.88
N LEU A 489 11.65 9.69 -21.93
CA LEU A 489 12.81 9.08 -22.60
C LEU A 489 14.05 9.26 -21.75
N THR A 490 14.88 8.20 -21.67
CA THR A 490 16.15 8.23 -20.92
C THR A 490 17.26 7.51 -21.69
N GLY A 491 18.51 7.83 -21.38
CA GLY A 491 19.68 7.13 -21.90
C GLY A 491 19.72 7.06 -23.43
N SER A 492 19.88 5.87 -23.95
CA SER A 492 19.94 5.61 -25.40
C SER A 492 18.71 6.09 -26.18
N ASP A 493 17.53 6.08 -25.56
CA ASP A 493 16.30 6.48 -26.23
C ASP A 493 16.26 8.00 -26.48
N VAL A 494 16.82 8.79 -25.56
CA VAL A 494 17.01 10.25 -25.75
C VAL A 494 17.94 10.53 -26.92
N ARG A 495 19.04 9.78 -27.01
CA ARG A 495 19.99 9.91 -28.10
C ARG A 495 19.40 9.49 -29.45
N ALA A 496 18.71 8.37 -29.48
CA ALA A 496 18.00 7.88 -30.67
C ALA A 496 16.93 8.86 -31.17
N ALA A 497 16.27 9.57 -30.26
CA ALA A 497 15.30 10.63 -30.58
C ALA A 497 15.95 11.96 -31.02
N GLY A 498 17.28 12.06 -31.04
CA GLY A 498 18.01 13.29 -31.41
C GLY A 498 17.83 14.43 -30.41
N ARG A 499 17.54 14.13 -29.14
CA ARG A 499 17.23 15.12 -28.09
C ARG A 499 18.39 15.30 -27.10
N TRP A 500 19.57 14.71 -27.36
CA TRP A 500 20.76 14.87 -26.54
C TRP A 500 21.76 15.81 -27.22
N GLN A 501 22.29 16.78 -26.50
CA GLN A 501 23.12 17.86 -27.06
C GLN A 501 24.59 17.83 -26.62
N LEU A 502 24.92 17.01 -25.59
CA LEU A 502 26.29 16.92 -25.10
C LEU A 502 27.11 15.88 -25.89
N ASP A 503 28.44 16.06 -25.91
CA ASP A 503 29.37 15.10 -26.58
C ASP A 503 29.42 13.74 -25.87
N ARG A 504 29.29 13.71 -24.53
CA ARG A 504 29.16 12.46 -23.80
C ARG A 504 27.82 11.77 -24.06
N ASP A 505 27.75 10.47 -23.86
CA ASP A 505 26.49 9.76 -23.84
C ASP A 505 25.67 10.13 -22.58
N PRO A 506 24.35 10.15 -22.67
CA PRO A 506 23.50 10.28 -21.49
C PRO A 506 23.66 9.04 -20.59
N TYR A 507 23.63 9.22 -19.28
CA TYR A 507 23.57 8.09 -18.36
C TYR A 507 22.28 7.30 -18.59
N LEU A 508 22.25 6.03 -18.21
CA LEU A 508 21.13 5.12 -18.49
C LEU A 508 19.76 5.68 -18.12
N LEU A 509 19.67 6.36 -16.97
CA LEU A 509 18.42 6.95 -16.48
C LEU A 509 18.33 8.47 -16.66
N GLU A 510 19.30 9.09 -17.34
CA GLU A 510 19.31 10.54 -17.59
C GLU A 510 18.33 10.89 -18.70
N THR A 511 17.55 11.93 -18.48
CA THR A 511 16.56 12.47 -19.44
C THR A 511 17.24 13.28 -20.54
N SER A 512 16.47 13.96 -21.37
CA SER A 512 17.01 14.91 -22.36
C SER A 512 17.67 16.15 -21.74
N VAL A 513 17.56 16.34 -20.45
CA VAL A 513 18.17 17.42 -19.68
C VAL A 513 19.24 16.86 -18.77
N PRO A 514 20.52 17.25 -18.94
CA PRO A 514 21.61 16.81 -18.08
C PRO A 514 21.33 17.07 -16.60
N GLY A 515 21.59 16.07 -15.72
CA GLY A 515 21.33 16.18 -14.28
C GLY A 515 19.87 15.93 -13.86
N ILE A 516 18.96 15.75 -14.83
CA ILE A 516 17.59 15.32 -14.54
C ILE A 516 17.44 13.85 -14.95
N PHE A 517 17.09 13.00 -13.99
CA PHE A 517 16.93 11.56 -14.16
C PHE A 517 15.47 11.15 -14.09
N ALA A 518 15.13 9.99 -14.64
CA ALA A 518 13.80 9.39 -14.47
C ALA A 518 13.92 7.91 -14.10
N CYS A 519 13.08 7.42 -13.20
CA CYS A 519 13.06 6.04 -12.75
C CYS A 519 11.63 5.56 -12.44
N GLY A 520 11.43 4.25 -12.53
CA GLY A 520 10.13 3.61 -12.33
C GLY A 520 9.18 3.82 -13.51
N ASP A 521 7.89 3.72 -13.21
CA ASP A 521 6.84 3.60 -14.23
C ASP A 521 6.65 4.84 -15.12
N VAL A 522 7.13 6.00 -14.71
CA VAL A 522 7.11 7.23 -15.53
C VAL A 522 8.04 7.13 -16.74
N ARG A 523 9.08 6.29 -16.63
CA ARG A 523 10.10 6.12 -17.67
C ARG A 523 9.58 5.24 -18.82
N PHE A 524 9.98 5.55 -20.05
CA PHE A 524 9.80 4.66 -21.19
C PHE A 524 10.60 3.36 -20.95
N SER A 525 9.86 2.33 -20.57
CA SER A 525 10.41 1.01 -20.26
C SER A 525 9.34 -0.06 -20.43
N PRO A 526 9.69 -1.25 -20.95
CA PRO A 526 8.76 -2.35 -21.09
C PRO A 526 8.40 -3.02 -19.75
N VAL A 527 9.20 -2.80 -18.69
CA VAL A 527 9.05 -3.49 -17.41
C VAL A 527 8.41 -2.56 -16.37
N LYS A 528 7.15 -2.79 -16.05
CA LYS A 528 6.38 -2.09 -15.01
C LYS A 528 6.19 -3.03 -13.81
N ARG A 529 7.16 -3.05 -12.89
CA ARG A 529 7.16 -3.89 -11.68
C ARG A 529 7.77 -3.14 -10.50
N VAL A 530 7.29 -3.42 -9.30
CA VAL A 530 7.80 -2.81 -8.05
C VAL A 530 9.31 -3.03 -7.91
N ALA A 531 9.79 -4.26 -8.12
CA ALA A 531 11.22 -4.57 -8.04
C ALA A 531 12.07 -3.80 -9.07
N ALA A 532 11.57 -3.62 -10.31
CA ALA A 532 12.23 -2.82 -11.32
C ALA A 532 12.28 -1.33 -10.91
N ALA A 533 11.18 -0.79 -10.41
CA ALA A 533 11.11 0.59 -9.92
C ALA A 533 12.09 0.85 -8.76
N VAL A 534 12.18 -0.08 -7.80
CA VAL A 534 13.15 -0.01 -6.69
C VAL A 534 14.58 -0.07 -7.21
N GLY A 535 14.89 -0.99 -8.14
CA GLY A 535 16.21 -1.11 -8.74
C GLY A 535 16.62 0.15 -9.52
N GLU A 536 15.71 0.72 -10.32
CA GLU A 536 15.97 1.98 -11.03
C GLU A 536 16.16 3.16 -10.08
N GLY A 537 15.36 3.27 -9.01
CA GLY A 537 15.51 4.32 -8.00
C GLY A 537 16.88 4.27 -7.31
N SER A 538 17.34 3.10 -6.91
CA SER A 538 18.68 2.93 -6.33
C SER A 538 19.80 3.23 -7.33
N MET A 539 19.66 2.77 -8.57
CA MET A 539 20.65 3.01 -9.64
C MET A 539 20.76 4.50 -10.01
N ALA A 540 19.65 5.25 -9.95
CA ALA A 540 19.64 6.68 -10.24
C ALA A 540 20.63 7.44 -9.34
N ILE A 541 20.79 7.03 -8.08
CA ILE A 541 21.70 7.69 -7.13
C ILE A 541 23.17 7.51 -7.53
N ALA A 542 23.56 6.37 -8.09
CA ALA A 542 24.90 6.20 -8.64
C ALA A 542 25.20 7.22 -9.75
N PHE A 543 24.22 7.49 -10.63
CA PHE A 543 24.35 8.51 -11.67
C PHE A 543 24.28 9.94 -11.12
N VAL A 544 23.50 10.19 -10.10
CA VAL A 544 23.50 11.47 -9.37
C VAL A 544 24.89 11.77 -8.83
N HIS A 545 25.53 10.84 -8.15
CA HIS A 545 26.89 11.01 -7.65
C HIS A 545 27.91 11.24 -8.78
N GLN A 546 27.76 10.53 -9.90
CA GLN A 546 28.63 10.73 -11.05
C GLN A 546 28.46 12.14 -11.62
N TYR A 547 27.23 12.60 -11.81
CA TYR A 547 26.90 13.94 -12.29
C TYR A 547 27.46 15.03 -11.36
N LEU A 548 27.23 14.89 -10.04
CA LEU A 548 27.72 15.85 -9.05
C LEU A 548 29.25 15.96 -9.05
N ARG A 549 29.98 14.86 -9.19
CA ARG A 549 31.45 14.87 -9.29
C ARG A 549 31.95 15.60 -10.54
N GLU A 550 31.28 15.43 -11.67
CA GLU A 550 31.66 16.04 -12.94
C GLU A 550 31.34 17.55 -12.97
N HIS A 551 30.35 17.99 -12.21
CA HIS A 551 29.87 19.37 -12.18
C HIS A 551 30.17 20.10 -10.86
N ALA A 552 30.87 19.46 -9.93
CA ALA A 552 31.33 20.12 -8.70
C ALA A 552 32.27 21.30 -9.06
N PRO A 553 32.03 22.52 -8.52
CA PRO A 553 33.03 23.57 -8.64
C PRO A 553 34.35 23.07 -8.03
N SER A 554 35.45 23.31 -8.72
CA SER A 554 36.82 22.83 -8.42
C SER A 554 37.42 23.29 -7.07
N SER A 555 36.60 23.61 -6.07
CA SER A 555 36.95 24.14 -4.75
C SER A 555 36.18 23.50 -3.59
N ARG A 556 36.11 22.17 -3.54
CA ARG A 556 35.94 21.45 -2.28
C ARG A 556 37.11 20.47 -2.09
N SER A 557 38.33 21.02 -2.03
CA SER A 557 39.39 20.37 -1.26
C SER A 557 39.13 20.71 0.22
N ARG A 558 38.73 19.71 0.95
CA ARG A 558 38.53 19.56 2.41
C ARG A 558 38.88 20.73 3.31
#